data_4fe3407021954ccea4290be49ca2b723
#
_entry.id   4fe3407021954ccea4290be49ca2b723
#
_cell.length_a   1.000
_cell.length_b   1.000
_cell.length_c   1.000
_cell.angle_alpha   90.00
_cell.angle_beta   90.00
_cell.angle_gamma   90.00
#
_symmetry.space_group_name_H-M   'P 1'
#
loop_
_entity.id
_entity.type
_entity.pdbx_description
1 polymer ?
#
loop_
_entity_poly.entity_id
_entity_poly.type
_entity_poly.pdbx_seq_one_letter_code
_entity_poly.pdbx_strand_id
1 'polypeptide(L)'
;MPNARDGLASLLLIAIAAATAAPGHAAPKGAQAERPAEVATRGQREAKDISYGGWQKLCFKAGGAPTLCRTSITGQFATGQTAVRVDLIEREDAAAARLQLFVPVGMYLQQSPRLSVDQGAPFRLPYTWCLTNLCIAADVAAPKIIREMESGKTLTLELVDSNLLAMTTTIPLAQFATVRKGTPARTLEQDIDE
;
A
#
# COMPACT_ATOMS: atom_id res chain seq x y z
N MET A 1 -9.72 30.61 85.79
CA MET A 1 -10.73 30.11 86.77
C MET A 1 -11.90 29.60 85.98
N PRO A 2 -12.52 28.57 86.35
CA PRO A 2 -12.04 27.18 86.44
C PRO A 2 -12.87 26.19 85.58
N ASN A 3 -12.37 24.99 85.45
CA ASN A 3 -13.03 23.69 85.61
C ASN A 3 -14.18 23.31 84.67
N ALA A 4 -14.35 22.12 84.29
CA ALA A 4 -13.92 20.77 84.65
C ALA A 4 -14.54 19.81 83.62
N ARG A 5 -13.81 18.76 83.28
CA ARG A 5 -14.17 17.37 83.56
C ARG A 5 -15.50 16.83 82.99
N ASP A 6 -15.48 15.88 82.31
CA ASP A 6 -15.72 14.43 82.38
C ASP A 6 -16.39 14.04 81.05
N GLY A 7 -16.18 13.02 80.42
CA GLY A 7 -15.75 11.70 80.70
C GLY A 7 -16.40 10.76 79.72
N LEU A 8 -15.70 9.70 79.36
CA LEU A 8 -16.20 8.40 78.97
C LEU A 8 -17.15 8.32 77.73
N ALA A 9 -16.87 7.61 76.71
CA ALA A 9 -16.82 6.19 76.64
C ALA A 9 -16.55 5.75 75.21
N SER A 10 -15.62 4.86 75.10
CA SER A 10 -15.35 4.00 73.97
C SER A 10 -16.55 3.36 73.33
N LEU A 11 -16.64 3.35 72.05
CA LEU A 11 -17.24 2.26 71.27
C LEU A 11 -16.47 2.10 69.91
N LEU A 12 -15.56 1.16 69.95
CA LEU A 12 -14.93 0.63 68.73
C LEU A 12 -16.01 -0.05 67.89
N LEU A 13 -16.31 0.49 66.74
CA LEU A 13 -17.02 -0.21 65.68
C LEU A 13 -16.03 -0.56 64.63
N ILE A 14 -15.56 -1.81 64.63
CA ILE A 14 -14.78 -2.40 63.58
C ILE A 14 -15.72 -2.66 62.41
N ALA A 15 -15.69 -1.80 61.39
CA ALA A 15 -16.31 -2.07 60.11
C ALA A 15 -15.39 -2.96 59.26
N ILE A 16 -15.73 -4.23 59.18
CA ILE A 16 -15.08 -5.16 58.23
C ILE A 16 -15.60 -4.81 56.85
N ALA A 17 -14.78 -4.09 56.05
CA ALA A 17 -15.03 -3.89 54.63
C ALA A 17 -14.64 -5.18 53.89
N ALA A 18 -15.65 -5.98 53.55
CA ALA A 18 -15.46 -7.08 52.59
C ALA A 18 -15.18 -6.51 51.23
N ALA A 19 -13.91 -6.56 50.79
CA ALA A 19 -13.50 -6.26 49.43
C ALA A 19 -13.97 -7.39 48.51
N THR A 20 -15.07 -7.22 47.82
CA THR A 20 -15.46 -8.09 46.71
C THR A 20 -14.56 -7.78 45.52
N ALA A 21 -13.56 -8.62 45.30
CA ALA A 21 -12.75 -8.62 44.09
C ALA A 21 -13.66 -8.99 42.92
N ALA A 22 -13.99 -8.03 42.07
CA ALA A 22 -14.62 -8.30 40.78
C ALA A 22 -13.63 -9.06 39.89
N PRO A 23 -14.05 -10.15 39.20
CA PRO A 23 -13.18 -10.81 38.23
C PRO A 23 -12.87 -9.84 37.08
N GLY A 24 -11.62 -9.44 36.98
CA GLY A 24 -11.14 -8.64 35.87
C GLY A 24 -11.33 -9.43 34.57
N HIS A 25 -12.25 -8.97 33.74
CA HIS A 25 -12.32 -9.42 32.36
C HIS A 25 -11.05 -8.96 31.67
N ALA A 26 -10.11 -9.89 31.45
CA ALA A 26 -8.99 -9.66 30.57
C ALA A 26 -9.57 -9.35 29.18
N ALA A 27 -9.36 -8.14 28.69
CA ALA A 27 -9.67 -7.77 27.31
C ALA A 27 -8.98 -8.78 26.37
N PRO A 28 -9.68 -9.30 25.36
CA PRO A 28 -9.04 -10.19 24.40
C PRO A 28 -7.89 -9.40 23.74
N LYS A 29 -6.67 -9.93 23.85
CA LYS A 29 -5.54 -9.44 23.07
C LYS A 29 -6.00 -9.41 21.61
N GLY A 30 -6.07 -8.19 21.03
CA GLY A 30 -6.47 -8.03 19.65
C GLY A 30 -5.72 -9.05 18.78
N ALA A 31 -6.48 -9.89 18.10
CA ALA A 31 -5.93 -10.80 17.12
C ALA A 31 -5.21 -9.94 16.08
N GLN A 32 -3.89 -9.90 16.14
CA GLN A 32 -3.09 -9.41 15.04
C GLN A 32 -3.47 -10.28 13.86
N ALA A 33 -4.08 -9.68 12.84
CA ALA A 33 -4.33 -10.37 11.59
C ALA A 33 -3.00 -10.99 11.15
N GLU A 34 -2.88 -12.30 11.27
CA GLU A 34 -1.72 -13.04 10.79
C GLU A 34 -1.57 -12.69 9.30
N ARG A 35 -0.42 -12.14 8.95
CA ARG A 35 -0.09 -11.97 7.53
C ARG A 35 -0.19 -13.35 6.89
N PRO A 36 -0.91 -13.49 5.75
CA PRO A 36 -0.97 -14.77 5.07
C PRO A 36 0.43 -15.35 4.91
N ALA A 37 0.61 -16.59 5.27
CA ALA A 37 1.88 -17.28 5.13
C ALA A 37 2.32 -17.18 3.67
N GLU A 38 3.58 -16.82 3.46
CA GLU A 38 4.15 -16.76 2.11
C GLU A 38 4.17 -18.16 1.52
N VAL A 39 3.56 -18.32 0.34
CA VAL A 39 3.48 -19.60 -0.34
C VAL A 39 4.86 -20.01 -0.84
N ALA A 40 5.22 -21.28 -0.65
CA ALA A 40 6.43 -21.84 -1.23
C ALA A 40 6.28 -21.93 -2.75
N THR A 41 7.12 -21.20 -3.48
CA THR A 41 7.15 -21.23 -4.94
C THR A 41 7.87 -22.47 -5.45
N ARG A 42 7.44 -23.01 -6.61
CA ARG A 42 8.03 -24.17 -7.28
C ARG A 42 9.33 -23.85 -8.01
N GLY A 43 9.61 -22.58 -8.23
CA GLY A 43 10.80 -22.10 -8.93
C GLY A 43 10.67 -20.61 -9.25
N GLN A 44 11.69 -20.08 -9.92
CA GLN A 44 11.75 -18.68 -10.31
C GLN A 44 12.08 -18.54 -11.80
N ARG A 45 11.44 -17.60 -12.47
CA ARG A 45 11.67 -17.25 -13.87
C ARG A 45 11.76 -15.74 -14.01
N GLU A 46 12.75 -15.28 -14.75
CA GLU A 46 12.83 -13.89 -15.18
C GLU A 46 12.12 -13.72 -16.53
N ALA A 47 11.20 -12.78 -16.61
CA ALA A 47 10.57 -12.38 -17.86
C ALA A 47 11.44 -11.33 -18.55
N LYS A 48 12.29 -11.79 -19.49
CA LYS A 48 13.26 -10.95 -20.23
C LYS A 48 12.70 -10.38 -21.53
N ASP A 49 11.59 -10.89 -21.99
CA ASP A 49 10.94 -10.57 -23.27
C ASP A 49 9.92 -9.42 -23.16
N ILE A 50 10.04 -8.60 -22.11
CA ILE A 50 9.21 -7.42 -21.92
C ILE A 50 9.97 -6.18 -22.38
N SER A 51 9.40 -5.46 -23.35
CA SER A 51 9.87 -4.17 -23.82
C SER A 51 9.14 -3.04 -23.09
N TYR A 52 9.90 -2.15 -22.44
CA TYR A 52 9.35 -1.00 -21.72
C TYR A 52 9.40 0.26 -22.57
N GLY A 53 8.28 1.01 -22.61
CA GLY A 53 8.26 2.39 -23.10
C GLY A 53 8.91 3.37 -22.12
N GLY A 54 8.82 4.66 -22.44
CA GLY A 54 9.21 5.73 -21.50
C GLY A 54 8.13 5.99 -20.45
N TRP A 55 8.54 6.56 -19.32
CA TRP A 55 7.60 7.12 -18.36
C TRP A 55 6.82 8.29 -18.98
N GLN A 56 5.54 8.40 -18.68
CA GLN A 56 4.66 9.45 -19.16
C GLN A 56 3.80 9.98 -18.02
N LYS A 57 3.58 11.30 -17.98
CA LYS A 57 2.66 11.94 -17.05
C LYS A 57 1.46 12.47 -17.80
N LEU A 58 0.28 12.03 -17.41
CA LEU A 58 -1.00 12.52 -17.89
C LEU A 58 -1.79 13.08 -16.70
N CYS A 59 -2.40 14.23 -16.87
CA CYS A 59 -3.26 14.80 -15.86
C CYS A 59 -4.70 14.85 -16.36
N PHE A 60 -5.64 14.73 -15.42
CA PHE A 60 -7.07 14.76 -15.66
C PHE A 60 -7.68 15.85 -14.78
N LYS A 61 -8.44 16.72 -15.36
CA LYS A 61 -9.14 17.79 -14.70
C LYS A 61 -10.62 17.70 -15.08
N ALA A 62 -11.45 17.22 -14.17
CA ALA A 62 -12.89 17.28 -14.32
C ALA A 62 -13.40 18.62 -13.76
N GLY A 63 -14.46 19.17 -14.32
CA GLY A 63 -15.02 20.45 -13.88
C GLY A 63 -15.24 20.49 -12.37
N GLY A 64 -14.63 21.48 -11.70
CA GLY A 64 -14.73 21.68 -10.25
C GLY A 64 -13.98 20.67 -9.37
N ALA A 65 -13.38 19.61 -9.93
CA ALA A 65 -12.64 18.61 -9.18
C ALA A 65 -11.12 18.93 -9.12
N PRO A 66 -10.42 18.51 -8.04
CA PRO A 66 -8.97 18.60 -7.98
C PRO A 66 -8.30 17.81 -9.10
N THR A 67 -7.22 18.36 -9.64
CA THR A 67 -6.44 17.71 -10.70
C THR A 67 -5.87 16.39 -10.21
N LEU A 68 -6.05 15.33 -11.02
CA LEU A 68 -5.44 14.02 -10.80
C LEU A 68 -4.37 13.80 -11.86
N CYS A 69 -3.14 13.54 -11.45
CA CYS A 69 -2.04 13.22 -12.34
C CYS A 69 -1.62 11.76 -12.18
N ARG A 70 -1.36 11.10 -13.31
CA ARG A 70 -0.87 9.74 -13.38
C ARG A 70 0.47 9.71 -14.09
N THR A 71 1.51 9.27 -13.37
CA THR A 71 2.83 8.99 -13.94
C THR A 71 2.95 7.50 -14.16
N SER A 72 3.08 7.06 -15.41
CA SER A 72 2.96 5.65 -15.79
C SER A 72 4.07 5.17 -16.73
N ILE A 73 4.37 3.87 -16.62
CA ILE A 73 5.19 3.12 -17.57
C ILE A 73 4.46 1.83 -17.96
N THR A 74 4.55 1.43 -19.21
CA THR A 74 3.97 0.18 -19.71
C THR A 74 5.05 -0.68 -20.32
N GLY A 75 5.08 -1.95 -19.93
CA GLY A 75 5.84 -3.02 -20.55
C GLY A 75 4.95 -3.89 -21.41
N GLN A 76 5.43 -4.28 -22.58
CA GLN A 76 4.70 -5.08 -23.55
C GLN A 76 5.51 -6.32 -23.95
N PHE A 77 4.81 -7.41 -24.18
CA PHE A 77 5.37 -8.57 -24.86
C PHE A 77 5.62 -8.28 -26.34
N ALA A 78 6.42 -9.11 -27.01
CA ALA A 78 6.67 -9.00 -28.45
C ALA A 78 5.38 -9.04 -29.30
N THR A 79 4.30 -9.60 -28.78
CA THR A 79 2.96 -9.62 -29.39
C THR A 79 2.24 -8.27 -29.35
N GLY A 80 2.80 -7.28 -28.66
CA GLY A 80 2.14 -5.98 -28.39
C GLY A 80 1.16 -6.00 -27.21
N GLN A 81 0.93 -7.16 -26.61
CA GLN A 81 0.07 -7.27 -25.43
C GLN A 81 0.76 -6.67 -24.21
N THR A 82 0.02 -5.93 -23.39
CA THR A 82 0.53 -5.38 -22.12
C THR A 82 0.91 -6.51 -21.18
N ALA A 83 2.18 -6.54 -20.79
CA ALA A 83 2.73 -7.45 -19.81
C ALA A 83 2.60 -6.90 -18.40
N VAL A 84 2.86 -5.61 -18.22
CA VAL A 84 2.77 -4.91 -16.95
C VAL A 84 2.58 -3.41 -17.18
N ARG A 85 1.82 -2.74 -16.31
CA ARG A 85 1.80 -1.29 -16.23
C ARG A 85 1.90 -0.86 -14.76
N VAL A 86 2.74 0.13 -14.49
CA VAL A 86 2.89 0.75 -13.18
C VAL A 86 2.43 2.19 -13.28
N ASP A 87 1.50 2.58 -12.42
CA ASP A 87 0.97 3.92 -12.31
C ASP A 87 1.22 4.49 -10.91
N LEU A 88 1.82 5.67 -10.82
CA LEU A 88 1.79 6.50 -9.63
C LEU A 88 0.72 7.57 -9.84
N ILE A 89 -0.29 7.56 -8.99
CA ILE A 89 -1.44 8.46 -9.07
C ILE A 89 -1.35 9.47 -7.93
N GLU A 90 -1.39 10.74 -8.28
CA GLU A 90 -1.30 11.87 -7.36
C GLU A 90 -2.50 12.79 -7.60
N ARG A 91 -3.13 13.24 -6.52
CA ARG A 91 -4.20 14.24 -6.57
C ARG A 91 -3.71 15.52 -5.91
N GLU A 92 -4.11 16.64 -6.48
CA GLU A 92 -3.71 17.98 -6.01
C GLU A 92 -4.14 18.25 -4.56
N ASP A 93 -5.28 17.73 -4.14
CA ASP A 93 -5.86 17.89 -2.81
C ASP A 93 -5.47 16.79 -1.80
N ALA A 94 -4.65 15.82 -2.20
CA ALA A 94 -4.28 14.68 -1.38
C ALA A 94 -2.77 14.64 -1.12
N ALA A 95 -2.38 14.52 0.16
CA ALA A 95 -0.97 14.37 0.53
C ALA A 95 -0.41 12.99 0.19
N ALA A 96 -1.26 11.98 0.02
CA ALA A 96 -0.87 10.61 -0.24
C ALA A 96 -1.07 10.25 -1.72
N ALA A 97 -0.02 9.74 -2.35
CA ALA A 97 -0.09 9.15 -3.67
C ALA A 97 -0.55 7.68 -3.59
N ARG A 98 -1.05 7.15 -4.71
CA ARG A 98 -1.42 5.74 -4.85
C ARG A 98 -0.53 5.07 -5.88
N LEU A 99 0.09 3.96 -5.51
CA LEU A 99 0.79 3.10 -6.46
C LEU A 99 -0.17 2.01 -6.95
N GLN A 100 -0.20 1.81 -8.26
CA GLN A 100 -1.11 0.87 -8.89
C GLN A 100 -0.36 0.07 -9.94
N LEU A 101 -0.55 -1.24 -9.92
CA LEU A 101 0.07 -2.20 -10.80
C LEU A 101 -1.01 -2.96 -11.56
N PHE A 102 -0.83 -3.06 -12.87
CA PHE A 102 -1.68 -3.87 -13.75
C PHE A 102 -0.85 -5.02 -14.30
N VAL A 103 -1.38 -6.23 -14.14
CA VAL A 103 -0.73 -7.46 -14.61
C VAL A 103 -1.76 -8.36 -15.30
N PRO A 104 -1.36 -9.28 -16.16
CA PRO A 104 -2.27 -10.24 -16.77
C PRO A 104 -3.01 -11.08 -15.74
N VAL A 105 -4.12 -11.69 -16.13
CA VAL A 105 -4.80 -12.72 -15.33
C VAL A 105 -3.93 -13.97 -15.20
N GLY A 106 -4.29 -14.86 -14.26
CA GLY A 106 -3.52 -16.08 -13.99
C GLY A 106 -2.46 -15.92 -12.90
N MET A 107 -2.53 -14.84 -12.13
CA MET A 107 -1.70 -14.63 -10.94
C MET A 107 -2.30 -15.33 -9.71
N TYR A 108 -1.44 -15.76 -8.79
CA TYR A 108 -1.86 -16.28 -7.49
C TYR A 108 -2.21 -15.12 -6.55
N LEU A 109 -3.51 -14.82 -6.43
CA LEU A 109 -3.98 -13.57 -5.81
C LEU A 109 -3.73 -13.47 -4.30
N GLN A 110 -3.50 -14.60 -3.63
CA GLN A 110 -3.19 -14.60 -2.19
C GLN A 110 -1.75 -14.14 -1.89
N GLN A 111 -0.88 -14.15 -2.90
CA GLN A 111 0.48 -13.66 -2.82
C GLN A 111 0.55 -12.28 -3.46
N SER A 112 0.62 -11.23 -2.64
CA SER A 112 0.76 -9.85 -3.14
C SER A 112 2.01 -9.68 -3.98
N PRO A 113 1.93 -8.96 -5.11
CA PRO A 113 3.11 -8.48 -5.84
C PRO A 113 4.12 -7.81 -4.91
N ARG A 114 5.40 -8.02 -5.20
CA ARG A 114 6.51 -7.37 -4.50
C ARG A 114 7.25 -6.45 -5.44
N LEU A 115 7.44 -5.22 -5.01
CA LEU A 115 8.21 -4.20 -5.72
C LEU A 115 9.42 -3.82 -4.87
N SER A 116 10.61 -3.83 -5.45
CA SER A 116 11.82 -3.34 -4.79
C SER A 116 12.61 -2.42 -5.73
N VAL A 117 13.12 -1.32 -5.21
CA VAL A 117 13.99 -0.44 -5.97
C VAL A 117 15.42 -0.90 -5.78
N ASP A 118 16.11 -1.12 -6.89
CA ASP A 118 17.45 -1.72 -6.94
C ASP A 118 17.47 -3.03 -6.10
N GLN A 119 18.16 -3.07 -4.98
CA GLN A 119 18.18 -4.21 -4.05
C GLN A 119 17.61 -3.84 -2.69
N GLY A 120 16.74 -2.83 -2.64
CA GLY A 120 16.12 -2.32 -1.42
C GLY A 120 15.05 -3.25 -0.83
N ALA A 121 14.49 -2.83 0.29
CA ALA A 121 13.42 -3.57 0.95
C ALA A 121 12.17 -3.66 0.06
N PRO A 122 11.52 -4.83 -0.04
CA PRO A 122 10.35 -5.00 -0.87
C PRO A 122 9.12 -4.25 -0.30
N PHE A 123 8.39 -3.61 -1.19
CA PHE A 123 7.07 -3.05 -0.95
C PHE A 123 6.02 -3.99 -1.51
N ARG A 124 5.02 -4.35 -0.71
CA ARG A 124 3.94 -5.27 -1.14
C ARG A 124 2.73 -4.47 -1.59
N LEU A 125 2.17 -4.88 -2.72
CA LEU A 125 0.97 -4.29 -3.29
C LEU A 125 -0.16 -5.34 -3.28
N PRO A 126 -1.19 -5.21 -2.42
CA PRO A 126 -2.28 -6.18 -2.41
C PRO A 126 -3.09 -6.11 -3.71
N TYR A 127 -3.52 -7.26 -4.22
CA TYR A 127 -4.51 -7.29 -5.28
C TYR A 127 -5.84 -6.71 -4.79
N THR A 128 -6.42 -5.82 -5.59
CA THR A 128 -7.71 -5.16 -5.27
C THR A 128 -8.85 -5.79 -6.04
N TRP A 129 -8.67 -6.04 -7.34
CA TRP A 129 -9.61 -6.77 -8.17
C TRP A 129 -8.97 -7.29 -9.45
N CYS A 130 -9.67 -8.21 -10.14
CA CYS A 130 -9.33 -8.63 -11.48
C CYS A 130 -10.49 -8.37 -12.43
N LEU A 131 -10.17 -7.91 -13.63
CA LEU A 131 -11.06 -7.80 -14.77
C LEU A 131 -10.91 -9.05 -15.65
N THR A 132 -11.55 -9.07 -16.79
CA THR A 132 -11.52 -10.22 -17.72
C THR A 132 -10.10 -10.58 -18.18
N ASN A 133 -9.24 -9.56 -18.38
CA ASN A 133 -7.92 -9.71 -19.02
C ASN A 133 -6.75 -9.19 -18.19
N LEU A 134 -7.01 -8.59 -17.03
CA LEU A 134 -5.96 -8.08 -16.15
C LEU A 134 -6.38 -8.09 -14.69
N CYS A 135 -5.39 -8.15 -13.80
CA CYS A 135 -5.55 -7.94 -12.37
C CYS A 135 -4.87 -6.64 -11.95
N ILE A 136 -5.45 -6.01 -10.94
CA ILE A 136 -4.97 -4.74 -10.38
C ILE A 136 -4.55 -4.97 -8.94
N ALA A 137 -3.31 -4.61 -8.64
CA ALA A 137 -2.80 -4.51 -7.29
C ALA A 137 -2.54 -3.03 -6.98
N ALA A 138 -3.00 -2.55 -5.82
CA ALA A 138 -2.88 -1.13 -5.52
C ALA A 138 -2.91 -0.85 -4.02
N ASP A 139 -2.12 0.14 -3.60
CA ASP A 139 -2.11 0.65 -2.22
C ASP A 139 -1.63 2.10 -2.19
N VAL A 140 -1.73 2.73 -1.02
CA VAL A 140 -1.11 4.02 -0.76
C VAL A 140 0.40 3.89 -0.88
N ALA A 141 1.00 4.72 -1.73
CA ALA A 141 2.44 4.77 -1.89
C ALA A 141 3.08 5.49 -0.69
N ALA A 142 3.79 4.75 0.16
CA ALA A 142 4.55 5.38 1.22
C ALA A 142 5.57 6.38 0.64
N PRO A 143 5.80 7.54 1.27
CA PRO A 143 6.77 8.53 0.77
C PRO A 143 8.18 7.96 0.57
N LYS A 144 8.52 6.90 1.29
CA LYS A 144 9.80 6.20 1.16
C LYS A 144 9.95 5.56 -0.22
N ILE A 145 8.97 4.75 -0.67
CA ILE A 145 9.07 4.06 -1.97
C ILE A 145 9.12 5.07 -3.13
N ILE A 146 8.41 6.20 -3.02
CA ILE A 146 8.45 7.24 -4.04
C ILE A 146 9.86 7.84 -4.15
N ARG A 147 10.49 8.18 -3.00
CA ARG A 147 11.87 8.69 -2.99
C ARG A 147 12.87 7.67 -3.53
N GLU A 148 12.70 6.40 -3.19
CA GLU A 148 13.53 5.32 -3.73
C GLU A 148 13.38 5.21 -5.25
N MET A 149 12.15 5.26 -5.78
CA MET A 149 11.92 5.28 -7.23
C MET A 149 12.51 6.51 -7.91
N GLU A 150 12.53 7.67 -7.25
CA GLU A 150 13.13 8.89 -7.81
C GLU A 150 14.66 8.85 -7.90
N SER A 151 15.31 8.16 -6.98
CA SER A 151 16.78 8.09 -6.91
C SER A 151 17.36 6.77 -7.45
N GLY A 152 16.54 5.75 -7.57
CA GLY A 152 16.93 4.43 -8.03
C GLY A 152 17.07 4.31 -9.56
N LYS A 153 17.62 3.20 -9.98
CA LYS A 153 17.85 2.87 -11.40
C LYS A 153 16.81 1.91 -11.94
N THR A 154 16.40 0.97 -11.11
CA THR A 154 15.52 -0.13 -11.50
C THR A 154 14.46 -0.41 -10.45
N LEU A 155 13.24 -0.73 -10.89
CA LEU A 155 12.16 -1.24 -10.08
C LEU A 155 11.96 -2.71 -10.43
N THR A 156 12.34 -3.60 -9.53
CA THR A 156 12.11 -5.04 -9.70
C THR A 156 10.71 -5.38 -9.24
N LEU A 157 9.95 -6.03 -10.09
CA LEU A 157 8.64 -6.59 -9.80
C LEU A 157 8.75 -8.10 -9.71
N GLU A 158 8.24 -8.66 -8.63
CA GLU A 158 8.06 -10.10 -8.43
C GLU A 158 6.59 -10.43 -8.28
N LEU A 159 6.14 -11.43 -9.03
CA LEU A 159 4.78 -11.97 -9.06
C LEU A 159 4.83 -13.48 -8.86
N VAL A 160 3.74 -14.05 -8.36
CA VAL A 160 3.57 -15.52 -8.36
C VAL A 160 2.37 -15.86 -9.24
N ASP A 161 2.55 -16.76 -10.18
CA ASP A 161 1.48 -17.23 -11.06
C ASP A 161 0.62 -18.32 -10.39
N SER A 162 -0.46 -18.72 -11.03
CA SER A 162 -1.37 -19.77 -10.56
C SER A 162 -0.72 -21.16 -10.47
N ASN A 163 0.44 -21.38 -11.11
CA ASN A 163 1.24 -22.60 -11.00
C ASN A 163 2.28 -22.52 -9.88
N LEU A 164 2.24 -21.46 -9.07
CA LEU A 164 3.21 -21.20 -8.00
C LEU A 164 4.64 -20.97 -8.52
N LEU A 165 4.79 -20.46 -9.72
CA LEU A 165 6.06 -20.01 -10.26
C LEU A 165 6.28 -18.54 -9.93
N ALA A 166 7.40 -18.19 -9.31
CA ALA A 166 7.79 -16.81 -9.11
C ALA A 166 8.31 -16.22 -10.43
N MET A 167 7.71 -15.13 -10.87
CA MET A 167 8.13 -14.41 -12.08
C MET A 167 8.67 -13.04 -11.69
N THR A 168 9.82 -12.68 -12.24
CA THR A 168 10.45 -11.38 -12.01
C THR A 168 10.63 -10.63 -13.31
N THR A 169 10.50 -9.29 -13.23
CA THR A 169 10.87 -8.39 -14.32
C THR A 169 11.44 -7.10 -13.76
N THR A 170 12.27 -6.42 -14.55
CA THR A 170 12.96 -5.20 -14.16
C THR A 170 12.47 -4.03 -15.00
N ILE A 171 11.97 -3.02 -14.34
CA ILE A 171 11.36 -1.81 -14.92
C ILE A 171 12.36 -0.66 -14.77
N PRO A 172 12.71 0.06 -15.86
CA PRO A 172 13.66 1.18 -15.78
C PRO A 172 13.07 2.38 -15.06
N LEU A 173 13.84 3.02 -14.16
CA LEU A 173 13.46 4.25 -13.44
C LEU A 173 14.15 5.52 -13.97
N ALA A 174 14.99 5.42 -14.98
CA ALA A 174 15.87 6.50 -15.43
C ALA A 174 15.20 7.87 -15.67
N GLN A 175 13.91 7.90 -16.06
CA GLN A 175 13.17 9.12 -16.36
C GLN A 175 12.06 9.42 -15.33
N PHE A 176 11.85 8.53 -14.37
CA PHE A 176 10.72 8.62 -13.47
C PHE A 176 10.65 9.94 -12.71
N ALA A 177 11.74 10.34 -12.06
CA ALA A 177 11.79 11.58 -11.26
C ALA A 177 11.52 12.84 -12.11
N THR A 178 12.14 12.91 -13.29
CA THR A 178 11.99 14.06 -14.21
C THR A 178 10.56 14.14 -14.73
N VAL A 179 9.97 13.03 -15.13
CA VAL A 179 8.61 12.98 -15.67
C VAL A 179 7.59 13.26 -14.58
N ARG A 180 7.76 12.68 -13.39
CA ARG A 180 6.85 12.90 -12.26
C ARG A 180 6.78 14.38 -11.86
N LYS A 181 7.95 15.05 -11.73
CA LYS A 181 8.05 16.46 -11.31
C LYS A 181 7.82 17.44 -12.46
N GLY A 182 7.96 16.98 -13.69
CA GLY A 182 7.81 17.79 -14.89
C GLY A 182 6.36 18.12 -15.23
N THR A 183 6.21 18.91 -16.29
CA THR A 183 4.90 19.20 -16.89
C THR A 183 4.29 17.92 -17.47
N PRO A 184 2.96 17.73 -17.38
CA PRO A 184 2.32 16.57 -18.00
C PRO A 184 2.46 16.63 -19.52
N ALA A 185 2.64 15.46 -20.13
CA ALA A 185 2.64 15.32 -21.60
C ALA A 185 1.28 15.76 -22.19
N ARG A 186 0.20 15.58 -21.40
CA ARG A 186 -1.14 16.00 -21.76
C ARG A 186 -1.97 16.22 -20.49
N THR A 187 -2.80 17.26 -20.51
CA THR A 187 -3.90 17.44 -19.56
C THR A 187 -5.20 17.21 -20.30
N LEU A 188 -6.03 16.30 -19.81
CA LEU A 188 -7.37 16.03 -20.32
C LEU A 188 -8.34 16.79 -19.43
N GLU A 189 -9.05 17.73 -20.02
CA GLU A 189 -10.08 18.51 -19.36
C GLU A 189 -11.44 17.92 -19.76
N GLN A 190 -12.30 17.74 -18.78
CA GLN A 190 -13.66 17.31 -19.00
C GLN A 190 -14.57 18.38 -18.41
N ASP A 191 -15.19 19.13 -19.28
CA ASP A 191 -16.27 20.03 -18.91
C ASP A 191 -17.52 19.17 -18.64
N ILE A 192 -18.08 19.33 -17.46
CA ILE A 192 -19.38 18.75 -17.13
C ILE A 192 -20.35 19.90 -17.33
N ASP A 193 -20.97 19.94 -18.51
CA ASP A 193 -22.12 20.80 -18.77
C ASP A 193 -23.28 20.26 -17.92
N GLU A 194 -23.74 21.05 -16.93
CA GLU A 194 -24.95 20.79 -16.14
C GLU A 194 -26.20 21.14 -16.95
#